data_d5b608afabc736a5dc8776caecf963f8
#
_entry.id   d5b608afabc736a5dc8776caecf963f8
#
_cell.length_a   1.000
_cell.length_b   1.000
_cell.length_c   1.000
_cell.angle_alpha   90.00
_cell.angle_beta   90.00
_cell.angle_gamma   90.00
#
_symmetry.space_group_name_H-M   'P 1'
#
loop_
_entity.id
_entity.type
_entity.pdbx_description
1 polymer ?
#
loop_
_entity_poly.entity_id
_entity_poly.type
_entity_poly.pdbx_seq_one_letter_code
_entity_poly.pdbx_strand_id
1 'polypeptide(L)'
;MKTSKNLYVKVLTWLIILNAIFCVSCTSVIVKPDPAARLTILYTNDEHGWMEPTERSGGAAGLMGLWKEKEGYTEAGPYLILSGGDLWTGPAISTWTRGESMTEVLNAMGYDAAAIGNHEFDWKIEGMKERIAQAEFPLISANIKNKETGEQADFATPYIIRDVNGIKVGIIGLTTTDTPTSTFPDNVEDYDFIPYTDALYEYVPNLKKEGAELLIVVGHFGQPTMEELVPVAKELGISIIGGGHSHQRVNEIIDGVAIIEAGARMIHYGKIEVLFDTVADTVIKLTQELYKNEGGTADPEIESIVAYWRSKVDSSLSQVIGYVNRDINQSSDAMRNMIMDSWLEMFPSADVSMTNSGGIRQSILKGEITLEDIIGVLPFENNIVELDLTGSELIDCMGRYLVGGIANKTDRLLSDGTLIHPDSTYRVLTIDYLYSRKDTPFHKYDLDPEYTSVSYRQPVIDWIKSLNTTVDNPLDQYLDDKSRR
;
A
#
# COMPACT_ATOMS: atom_id res chain seq x y z
N MET A 1 6.57 95.43 14.51
CA MET A 1 6.21 94.13 15.07
C MET A 1 4.91 93.58 14.50
N LYS A 2 4.49 93.85 13.24
CA LYS A 2 3.25 93.27 12.64
C LYS A 2 3.46 92.37 11.43
N THR A 3 4.69 92.20 11.00
CA THR A 3 5.02 91.40 9.78
C THR A 3 5.44 89.95 10.07
N SER A 4 5.79 89.55 11.30
CA SER A 4 6.24 88.17 11.63
C SER A 4 5.09 87.23 11.93
N LYS A 5 3.94 87.65 12.40
CA LYS A 5 2.80 86.78 12.71
C LYS A 5 2.10 86.25 11.47
N ASN A 6 2.06 86.95 10.39
CA ASN A 6 1.43 86.48 9.13
C ASN A 6 2.26 85.44 8.39
N LEU A 7 3.58 85.37 8.60
CA LEU A 7 4.42 84.37 7.97
C LEU A 7 4.28 83.00 8.67
N TYR A 8 4.17 83.00 10.00
CA TYR A 8 3.96 81.73 10.77
C TYR A 8 2.59 81.06 10.50
N VAL A 9 1.55 81.89 10.34
CA VAL A 9 0.20 81.42 10.04
C VAL A 9 0.17 80.78 8.62
N LYS A 10 0.83 81.43 7.62
CA LYS A 10 0.88 80.85 6.26
C LYS A 10 1.73 79.60 6.17
N VAL A 11 2.84 79.50 6.89
CA VAL A 11 3.69 78.28 6.92
C VAL A 11 2.98 77.17 7.63
N LEU A 12 2.25 77.42 8.73
CA LEU A 12 1.46 76.39 9.45
C LEU A 12 0.29 75.93 8.60
N THR A 13 -0.39 76.78 7.84
CA THR A 13 -1.49 76.36 6.95
C THR A 13 -0.97 75.54 5.76
N TRP A 14 0.19 75.81 5.20
CA TRP A 14 0.82 75.01 4.15
C TRP A 14 1.30 73.60 4.69
N LEU A 15 1.82 73.56 5.90
CA LEU A 15 2.21 72.28 6.55
C LEU A 15 0.99 71.36 6.90
N ILE A 16 -0.14 71.95 7.26
CA ILE A 16 -1.39 71.22 7.51
C ILE A 16 -2.00 70.72 6.20
N ILE A 17 -1.95 71.47 5.13
CA ILE A 17 -2.41 71.13 3.77
C ILE A 17 -1.50 69.99 3.19
N LEU A 18 -0.18 70.11 3.38
CA LEU A 18 0.76 69.07 2.91
C LEU A 18 0.59 67.76 3.66
N ASN A 19 0.31 67.78 4.99
CA ASN A 19 -0.02 66.56 5.74
C ASN A 19 -1.41 65.99 5.39
N ALA A 20 -2.39 66.82 5.06
CA ALA A 20 -3.70 66.36 4.60
C ALA A 20 -3.66 65.71 3.20
N ILE A 21 -2.73 66.13 2.31
CA ILE A 21 -2.54 65.55 0.99
C ILE A 21 -1.77 64.19 1.09
N PHE A 22 -0.89 64.00 2.11
CA PHE A 22 -0.21 62.73 2.33
C PHE A 22 -1.11 61.65 3.01
N CYS A 23 -2.18 62.05 3.70
CA CYS A 23 -3.12 61.12 4.32
C CYS A 23 -4.24 60.60 3.39
N VAL A 24 -4.35 61.07 2.15
CA VAL A 24 -5.43 60.68 1.22
C VAL A 24 -4.94 59.68 0.15
N SER A 25 -3.66 59.25 0.18
CA SER A 25 -3.10 58.36 -0.84
C SER A 25 -2.76 56.94 -0.34
N CYS A 26 -3.34 56.51 0.80
CA CYS A 26 -3.43 55.09 1.12
C CYS A 26 -4.85 54.58 0.85
N THR A 27 -5.27 54.62 -0.41
CA THR A 27 -6.23 53.61 -0.86
C THR A 27 -5.50 52.28 -0.80
N SER A 28 -5.65 51.55 0.29
CA SER A 28 -5.45 50.13 0.27
C SER A 28 -6.33 49.59 -0.85
N VAL A 29 -5.71 49.23 -1.96
CA VAL A 29 -6.34 48.37 -2.95
C VAL A 29 -6.61 47.11 -2.19
N ILE A 30 -7.84 46.96 -1.70
CA ILE A 30 -8.34 45.66 -1.27
C ILE A 30 -8.35 44.85 -2.55
N VAL A 31 -7.24 44.15 -2.84
CA VAL A 31 -7.20 43.09 -3.81
C VAL A 31 -8.17 42.10 -3.20
N LYS A 32 -9.39 42.00 -3.74
CA LYS A 32 -10.26 40.87 -3.42
C LYS A 32 -9.43 39.63 -3.71
N PRO A 33 -9.24 38.74 -2.74
CA PRO A 33 -8.56 37.50 -3.03
C PRO A 33 -9.25 36.85 -4.24
N ASP A 34 -8.45 36.34 -5.18
CA ASP A 34 -8.97 35.57 -6.30
C ASP A 34 -9.81 34.43 -5.65
N PRO A 35 -11.10 34.34 -5.94
CA PRO A 35 -11.91 33.26 -5.33
C PRO A 35 -11.46 31.86 -5.76
N ALA A 36 -10.59 31.76 -6.77
CA ALA A 36 -10.09 30.49 -7.29
C ALA A 36 -8.79 30.07 -6.59
N ALA A 37 -8.87 29.12 -5.69
CA ALA A 37 -7.73 28.47 -5.07
C ALA A 37 -7.31 27.21 -5.86
N ARG A 38 -6.01 26.90 -5.85
CA ARG A 38 -5.46 25.70 -6.49
C ARG A 38 -4.98 24.73 -5.44
N LEU A 39 -5.21 23.45 -5.71
CA LEU A 39 -4.71 22.31 -4.94
C LEU A 39 -4.18 21.27 -5.92
N THR A 40 -3.01 20.70 -5.62
CA THR A 40 -2.46 19.53 -6.31
C THR A 40 -2.38 18.38 -5.35
N ILE A 41 -2.95 17.22 -5.71
CA ILE A 41 -2.84 15.98 -4.95
C ILE A 41 -1.88 15.06 -5.69
N LEU A 42 -0.85 14.60 -4.97
CA LEU A 42 0.06 13.55 -5.39
C LEU A 42 -0.39 12.25 -4.72
N TYR A 43 -0.71 11.25 -5.53
CA TYR A 43 -1.37 10.03 -5.07
C TYR A 43 -0.53 8.80 -5.38
N THR A 44 -0.33 7.96 -4.38
CA THR A 44 0.25 6.63 -4.51
C THR A 44 -0.63 5.60 -3.81
N ASN A 45 -0.36 4.34 -3.99
CA ASN A 45 -1.03 3.23 -3.32
C ASN A 45 -0.17 1.97 -3.45
N ASP A 46 -0.39 1.01 -2.56
CA ASP A 46 0.30 -0.29 -2.62
C ASP A 46 1.82 -0.12 -2.74
N GLU A 47 2.39 0.74 -1.92
CA GLU A 47 3.83 0.98 -1.87
C GLU A 47 4.59 -0.29 -1.51
N HIS A 48 4.01 -1.12 -0.65
CA HIS A 48 4.54 -2.42 -0.27
C HIS A 48 6.03 -2.40 0.04
N GLY A 49 6.51 -1.35 0.73
CA GLY A 49 7.90 -1.23 1.14
C GLY A 49 8.93 -1.03 0.01
N TRP A 50 8.50 -0.79 -1.23
CA TRP A 50 9.39 -0.60 -2.38
C TRP A 50 9.99 0.81 -2.40
N MET A 51 10.86 1.10 -1.44
CA MET A 51 11.52 2.40 -1.28
C MET A 51 12.78 2.57 -2.13
N GLU A 52 13.42 1.46 -2.52
CA GLU A 52 14.65 1.47 -3.31
C GLU A 52 14.39 1.61 -4.80
N PRO A 53 15.33 2.21 -5.56
CA PRO A 53 15.21 2.26 -7.02
C PRO A 53 15.32 0.85 -7.62
N THR A 54 14.58 0.64 -8.71
CA THR A 54 14.57 -0.60 -9.49
C THR A 54 14.67 -0.26 -10.97
N GLU A 55 14.78 -1.26 -11.85
CA GLU A 55 14.71 -1.04 -13.31
C GLU A 55 13.38 -0.40 -13.76
N ARG A 56 12.34 -0.46 -12.90
CA ARG A 56 10.98 0.00 -13.22
C ARG A 56 10.58 1.29 -12.53
N SER A 57 11.28 1.67 -11.46
CA SER A 57 10.94 2.80 -10.58
C SER A 57 12.19 3.49 -10.05
N GLY A 58 12.13 4.81 -9.92
CA GLY A 58 13.17 5.60 -9.26
C GLY A 58 13.23 5.45 -7.74
N GLY A 59 12.37 4.60 -7.14
CA GLY A 59 12.23 4.49 -5.69
C GLY A 59 11.68 5.75 -5.04
N ALA A 60 11.69 5.79 -3.70
CA ALA A 60 11.13 6.91 -2.93
C ALA A 60 11.92 8.21 -3.11
N ALA A 61 13.26 8.15 -3.03
CA ALA A 61 14.12 9.33 -3.21
C ALA A 61 14.01 9.91 -4.62
N GLY A 62 13.96 9.06 -5.65
CA GLY A 62 13.75 9.49 -7.02
C GLY A 62 12.36 10.03 -7.28
N LEU A 63 11.33 9.50 -6.64
CA LEU A 63 9.95 9.99 -6.73
C LEU A 63 9.82 11.39 -6.14
N MET A 64 10.39 11.62 -4.95
CA MET A 64 10.40 12.95 -4.34
C MET A 64 11.16 13.97 -5.21
N GLY A 65 12.31 13.57 -5.77
CA GLY A 65 13.04 14.42 -6.72
C GLY A 65 12.19 14.79 -7.94
N LEU A 66 11.47 13.82 -8.49
CA LEU A 66 10.55 14.02 -9.61
C LEU A 66 9.41 14.98 -9.25
N TRP A 67 8.81 14.85 -8.05
CA TRP A 67 7.77 15.77 -7.58
C TRP A 67 8.29 17.19 -7.42
N LYS A 68 9.51 17.36 -6.86
CA LYS A 68 10.15 18.69 -6.76
C LYS A 68 10.46 19.31 -8.13
N GLU A 69 11.00 18.53 -9.07
CA GLU A 69 11.45 19.00 -10.37
C GLU A 69 10.32 19.24 -11.38
N LYS A 70 9.39 18.28 -11.49
CA LYS A 70 8.34 18.32 -12.54
C LYS A 70 7.01 18.87 -12.03
N GLU A 71 6.64 18.53 -10.80
CA GLU A 71 5.36 18.99 -10.25
C GLU A 71 5.48 20.29 -9.47
N GLY A 72 6.72 20.75 -9.20
CA GLY A 72 6.97 21.97 -8.43
C GLY A 72 6.64 21.81 -6.94
N TYR A 73 6.65 20.57 -6.43
CA TYR A 73 6.34 20.30 -5.04
C TYR A 73 7.26 21.06 -4.09
N THR A 74 6.63 21.71 -3.12
CA THR A 74 7.28 22.27 -1.94
C THR A 74 6.41 22.00 -0.73
N GLU A 75 7.01 21.79 0.43
CA GLU A 75 6.31 21.49 1.68
C GLU A 75 5.27 22.57 2.06
N ALA A 76 5.56 23.84 1.81
CA ALA A 76 4.64 24.95 2.06
C ALA A 76 3.71 25.26 0.86
N GLY A 77 3.74 24.44 -0.19
CA GLY A 77 2.93 24.63 -1.40
C GLY A 77 1.49 24.12 -1.24
N PRO A 78 0.66 24.34 -2.25
CA PRO A 78 -0.73 23.87 -2.24
C PRO A 78 -0.82 22.40 -2.65
N TYR A 79 -0.17 21.53 -1.89
CA TYR A 79 -0.08 20.11 -2.18
C TYR A 79 -0.70 19.26 -1.04
N LEU A 80 -1.21 18.09 -1.41
CA LEU A 80 -1.50 16.97 -0.53
C LEU A 80 -0.84 15.72 -1.10
N ILE A 81 -0.17 14.94 -0.25
CA ILE A 81 0.37 13.63 -0.59
C ILE A 81 -0.45 12.56 0.13
N LEU A 82 -1.11 11.69 -0.64
CA LEU A 82 -2.05 10.69 -0.13
C LEU A 82 -1.68 9.30 -0.61
N SER A 83 -1.89 8.29 0.23
CA SER A 83 -1.73 6.87 -0.15
C SER A 83 -3.00 6.07 0.03
N GLY A 84 -3.28 5.20 -0.93
CA GLY A 84 -4.37 4.23 -0.90
C GLY A 84 -4.12 3.00 -0.02
N GLY A 85 -3.10 2.99 0.85
CA GLY A 85 -2.80 1.90 1.79
C GLY A 85 -1.91 0.80 1.23
N ASP A 86 -1.68 -0.26 2.03
CA ASP A 86 -0.71 -1.33 1.79
C ASP A 86 0.72 -0.80 1.69
N LEU A 87 1.15 -0.15 2.76
CA LEU A 87 2.41 0.61 2.80
C LEU A 87 3.65 -0.28 2.94
N TRP A 88 3.59 -1.37 3.75
CA TRP A 88 4.77 -1.91 4.41
C TRP A 88 5.29 -3.24 3.90
N THR A 89 4.42 -4.25 3.66
CA THR A 89 4.83 -5.64 3.39
C THR A 89 5.29 -5.84 1.94
N GLY A 90 6.57 -6.22 1.76
CA GLY A 90 7.16 -6.47 0.44
C GLY A 90 8.64 -6.82 0.51
N PRO A 91 9.57 -6.02 -0.06
CA PRO A 91 11.01 -6.25 0.02
C PRO A 91 11.53 -6.39 1.44
N ALA A 92 12.60 -7.14 1.61
CA ALA A 92 13.16 -7.43 2.92
C ALA A 92 13.52 -6.18 3.73
N ILE A 93 13.95 -5.10 3.07
CA ILE A 93 14.26 -3.83 3.73
C ILE A 93 13.07 -3.26 4.54
N SER A 94 11.85 -3.50 4.09
CA SER A 94 10.62 -3.12 4.83
C SER A 94 10.09 -4.26 5.69
N THR A 95 9.94 -5.45 5.13
CA THR A 95 9.36 -6.61 5.84
C THR A 95 10.18 -7.02 7.05
N TRP A 96 11.52 -7.08 6.95
CA TRP A 96 12.40 -7.43 8.07
C TRP A 96 12.33 -6.45 9.23
N THR A 97 12.03 -5.19 8.94
CA THR A 97 11.85 -4.12 9.93
C THR A 97 10.39 -3.92 10.33
N ARG A 98 9.48 -4.80 9.88
CA ARG A 98 8.04 -4.70 10.13
C ARG A 98 7.48 -3.32 9.78
N GLY A 99 7.89 -2.79 8.62
CA GLY A 99 7.44 -1.50 8.10
C GLY A 99 8.09 -0.27 8.73
N GLU A 100 8.97 -0.42 9.75
CA GLU A 100 9.62 0.72 10.42
C GLU A 100 10.39 1.60 9.42
N SER A 101 11.17 0.98 8.52
CA SER A 101 11.95 1.66 7.50
C SER A 101 11.07 2.45 6.51
N MET A 102 9.98 1.83 6.05
CA MET A 102 9.08 2.48 5.09
C MET A 102 8.31 3.62 5.72
N THR A 103 7.88 3.48 6.99
CA THR A 103 7.21 4.56 7.71
C THR A 103 8.11 5.79 7.85
N GLU A 104 9.41 5.61 8.15
CA GLU A 104 10.38 6.72 8.23
C GLU A 104 10.56 7.41 6.86
N VAL A 105 10.61 6.62 5.77
CA VAL A 105 10.66 7.16 4.40
C VAL A 105 9.40 7.98 4.07
N LEU A 106 8.21 7.47 4.38
CA LEU A 106 6.95 8.18 4.11
C LEU A 106 6.81 9.46 4.94
N ASN A 107 7.29 9.45 6.20
CA ASN A 107 7.40 10.67 7.02
C ASN A 107 8.27 11.72 6.33
N ALA A 108 9.48 11.35 5.88
CA ALA A 108 10.38 12.25 5.17
C ALA A 108 9.83 12.73 3.81
N MET A 109 8.97 11.92 3.16
CA MET A 109 8.25 12.32 1.94
C MET A 109 7.09 13.28 2.22
N GLY A 110 6.69 13.47 3.48
CA GLY A 110 5.65 14.41 3.86
C GLY A 110 4.24 13.97 3.48
N TYR A 111 3.91 12.67 3.62
CA TYR A 111 2.54 12.20 3.43
C TYR A 111 1.58 12.90 4.39
N ASP A 112 0.39 13.27 3.90
CA ASP A 112 -0.67 13.93 4.69
C ASP A 112 -1.66 12.93 5.30
N ALA A 113 -1.92 11.81 4.61
CA ALA A 113 -2.72 10.69 5.09
C ALA A 113 -2.52 9.44 4.23
N ALA A 114 -2.78 8.28 4.81
CA ALA A 114 -2.88 7.02 4.10
C ALA A 114 -4.14 6.24 4.54
N ALA A 115 -4.79 5.54 3.60
CA ALA A 115 -5.79 4.55 3.98
C ALA A 115 -5.13 3.37 4.69
N ILE A 116 -5.89 2.67 5.55
CA ILE A 116 -5.48 1.37 6.06
C ILE A 116 -5.84 0.32 5.03
N GLY A 117 -4.85 -0.41 4.51
CA GLY A 117 -5.05 -1.56 3.64
C GLY A 117 -5.15 -2.88 4.43
N ASN A 118 -5.21 -4.01 3.73
CA ASN A 118 -5.25 -5.32 4.38
C ASN A 118 -3.87 -5.76 4.90
N HIS A 119 -2.78 -5.33 4.27
CA HIS A 119 -1.43 -5.67 4.69
C HIS A 119 -0.90 -4.84 5.87
N GLU A 120 -1.60 -3.80 6.31
CA GLU A 120 -1.31 -3.14 7.58
C GLU A 120 -1.55 -4.08 8.78
N PHE A 121 -2.37 -5.12 8.61
CA PHE A 121 -2.66 -6.12 9.65
C PHE A 121 -1.70 -7.32 9.67
N ASP A 122 -0.71 -7.40 8.78
CA ASP A 122 0.18 -8.57 8.67
C ASP A 122 0.95 -8.87 9.97
N TRP A 123 1.25 -7.85 10.76
CA TRP A 123 1.92 -8.00 12.08
C TRP A 123 0.97 -7.78 13.26
N LYS A 124 -0.28 -8.21 13.11
CA LYS A 124 -1.35 -8.02 14.09
C LYS A 124 -1.63 -6.54 14.39
N ILE A 125 -2.61 -6.32 15.25
CA ILE A 125 -2.98 -4.96 15.69
C ILE A 125 -1.84 -4.26 16.42
N GLU A 126 -1.05 -5.00 17.22
CA GLU A 126 0.09 -4.45 17.97
C GLU A 126 1.14 -3.87 17.03
N GLY A 127 1.57 -4.63 16.00
CA GLY A 127 2.55 -4.14 15.02
C GLY A 127 2.03 -2.96 14.21
N MET A 128 0.75 -2.97 13.84
CA MET A 128 0.13 -1.83 13.19
C MET A 128 0.11 -0.59 14.10
N LYS A 129 -0.27 -0.72 15.38
CA LYS A 129 -0.26 0.39 16.36
C LYS A 129 1.13 0.96 16.56
N GLU A 130 2.20 0.14 16.53
CA GLU A 130 3.58 0.62 16.55
C GLU A 130 3.89 1.50 15.34
N ARG A 131 3.46 1.11 14.16
CA ARG A 131 3.68 1.90 12.93
C ARG A 131 2.85 3.16 12.89
N ILE A 132 1.60 3.12 13.35
CA ILE A 132 0.75 4.30 13.52
C ILE A 132 1.39 5.31 14.49
N ALA A 133 1.98 4.84 15.59
CA ALA A 133 2.65 5.70 16.55
C ALA A 133 3.96 6.33 16.01
N GLN A 134 4.62 5.69 15.03
CA GLN A 134 5.81 6.19 14.35
C GLN A 134 5.44 7.17 13.21
N ALA A 135 4.29 6.97 12.56
CA ALA A 135 3.87 7.79 11.42
C ALA A 135 3.57 9.23 11.88
N GLU A 136 4.08 10.21 11.13
CA GLU A 136 3.79 11.63 11.31
C GLU A 136 2.53 12.05 10.56
N PHE A 137 1.92 11.12 9.86
CA PHE A 137 0.64 11.25 9.16
C PHE A 137 -0.38 10.23 9.67
N PRO A 138 -1.68 10.56 9.69
CA PRO A 138 -2.71 9.62 10.13
C PRO A 138 -2.92 8.49 9.13
N LEU A 139 -3.06 7.26 9.64
CA LEU A 139 -3.68 6.16 8.94
C LEU A 139 -5.18 6.23 9.18
N ILE A 140 -5.97 6.27 8.11
CA ILE A 140 -7.40 6.57 8.16
C ILE A 140 -8.26 5.41 7.65
N SER A 141 -9.33 5.11 8.38
CA SER A 141 -10.39 4.21 7.93
C SER A 141 -11.68 4.44 8.72
N ALA A 142 -12.78 4.68 8.04
CA ALA A 142 -14.09 4.93 8.64
C ALA A 142 -14.93 3.66 8.81
N ASN A 143 -14.58 2.57 8.13
CA ASN A 143 -15.40 1.36 8.08
C ASN A 143 -14.86 0.19 8.92
N ILE A 144 -13.91 0.43 9.83
CA ILE A 144 -13.44 -0.58 10.77
C ILE A 144 -14.13 -0.36 12.12
N LYS A 145 -14.92 -1.34 12.55
CA LYS A 145 -15.66 -1.29 13.83
C LYS A 145 -15.20 -2.41 14.74
N ASN A 146 -15.08 -2.12 16.04
CA ASN A 146 -14.87 -3.17 17.04
C ASN A 146 -16.14 -4.00 17.17
N LYS A 147 -16.04 -5.34 17.07
CA LYS A 147 -17.20 -6.26 17.10
C LYS A 147 -17.96 -6.26 18.42
N GLU A 148 -17.26 -6.08 19.54
CA GLU A 148 -17.89 -6.12 20.85
C GLU A 148 -18.70 -4.86 21.14
N THR A 149 -18.16 -3.68 20.76
CA THR A 149 -18.76 -2.38 21.09
C THR A 149 -19.59 -1.78 19.96
N GLY A 150 -19.32 -2.17 18.72
CA GLY A 150 -19.88 -1.54 17.50
C GLY A 150 -19.31 -0.15 17.21
N GLU A 151 -18.37 0.33 18.03
CA GLU A 151 -17.74 1.64 17.87
C GLU A 151 -16.58 1.59 16.84
N GLN A 152 -16.14 2.77 16.41
CA GLN A 152 -14.96 2.92 15.57
C GLN A 152 -13.73 2.27 16.24
N ALA A 153 -12.93 1.52 15.46
CA ALA A 153 -11.70 0.94 15.97
C ALA A 153 -10.75 2.01 16.52
N ASP A 154 -10.19 1.78 17.70
CA ASP A 154 -9.40 2.76 18.47
C ASP A 154 -8.11 3.21 17.79
N PHE A 155 -7.57 2.40 16.87
CA PHE A 155 -6.36 2.68 16.09
C PHE A 155 -6.64 3.44 14.78
N ALA A 156 -7.89 3.47 14.30
CA ALA A 156 -8.23 4.04 13.00
C ALA A 156 -8.97 5.38 13.16
N THR A 157 -8.36 6.45 12.65
CA THR A 157 -9.04 7.74 12.50
C THR A 157 -9.99 7.68 11.30
N PRO A 158 -11.30 7.95 11.44
CA PRO A 158 -12.24 7.78 10.31
C PRO A 158 -12.00 8.79 9.18
N TYR A 159 -11.65 10.02 9.50
CA TYR A 159 -11.39 11.09 8.56
C TYR A 159 -10.51 12.18 9.17
N ILE A 160 -9.99 13.06 8.32
CA ILE A 160 -9.28 14.28 8.71
C ILE A 160 -9.76 15.48 7.90
N ILE A 161 -9.49 16.68 8.38
CA ILE A 161 -9.63 17.93 7.63
C ILE A 161 -8.26 18.61 7.55
N ARG A 162 -7.88 19.03 6.35
CA ARG A 162 -6.67 19.82 6.07
C ARG A 162 -7.06 21.13 5.44
N ASP A 163 -6.45 22.23 5.89
CA ASP A 163 -6.53 23.52 5.18
C ASP A 163 -5.36 23.62 4.22
N VAL A 164 -5.65 23.62 2.94
CA VAL A 164 -4.63 23.72 1.89
C VAL A 164 -4.99 24.89 0.99
N ASN A 165 -4.18 25.93 1.05
CA ASN A 165 -4.37 27.15 0.25
C ASN A 165 -5.77 27.78 0.43
N GLY A 166 -6.32 27.71 1.65
CA GLY A 166 -7.63 28.23 2.00
C GLY A 166 -8.82 27.35 1.60
N ILE A 167 -8.56 26.12 1.14
CA ILE A 167 -9.58 25.09 0.89
C ILE A 167 -9.57 24.12 2.09
N LYS A 168 -10.70 23.94 2.76
CA LYS A 168 -10.84 22.90 3.78
C LYS A 168 -11.15 21.56 3.14
N VAL A 169 -10.14 20.75 3.00
CA VAL A 169 -10.23 19.42 2.37
C VAL A 169 -10.57 18.37 3.43
N GLY A 170 -11.73 17.75 3.30
CA GLY A 170 -12.14 16.59 4.10
C GLY A 170 -11.70 15.30 3.43
N ILE A 171 -10.90 14.49 4.12
CA ILE A 171 -10.34 13.24 3.62
C ILE A 171 -10.86 12.11 4.50
N ILE A 172 -11.66 11.21 3.94
CA ILE A 172 -12.24 10.04 4.62
C ILE A 172 -11.56 8.76 4.12
N GLY A 173 -11.14 7.91 5.07
CA GLY A 173 -10.49 6.63 4.77
C GLY A 173 -11.48 5.48 4.66
N LEU A 174 -11.18 4.49 3.81
CA LEU A 174 -11.94 3.24 3.71
C LEU A 174 -10.99 2.06 3.48
N THR A 175 -11.18 0.98 4.23
CA THR A 175 -10.43 -0.28 4.12
C THR A 175 -11.26 -1.32 3.40
N THR A 176 -10.65 -2.19 2.59
CA THR A 176 -11.37 -3.24 1.87
C THR A 176 -12.16 -4.14 2.83
N THR A 177 -13.42 -4.40 2.47
CA THR A 177 -14.28 -5.33 3.23
C THR A 177 -13.81 -6.78 3.13
N ASP A 178 -12.90 -7.08 2.19
CA ASP A 178 -12.29 -8.39 2.02
C ASP A 178 -11.11 -8.63 2.98
N THR A 179 -10.76 -7.66 3.84
CA THR A 179 -9.64 -7.76 4.79
C THR A 179 -9.66 -9.07 5.59
N PRO A 180 -10.79 -9.57 6.12
CA PRO A 180 -10.81 -10.85 6.84
C PRO A 180 -10.38 -12.08 6.03
N THR A 181 -10.32 -11.97 4.70
CA THR A 181 -9.89 -13.03 3.80
C THR A 181 -8.63 -12.68 3.00
N SER A 182 -8.11 -11.47 3.14
CA SER A 182 -6.91 -11.00 2.44
C SER A 182 -5.72 -10.69 3.36
N THR A 183 -5.90 -10.79 4.68
CA THR A 183 -4.84 -10.91 5.69
C THR A 183 -5.05 -12.15 6.53
N PHE A 184 -4.19 -12.43 7.52
CA PHE A 184 -4.38 -13.55 8.43
C PHE A 184 -5.65 -13.30 9.28
N PRO A 185 -6.68 -14.19 9.21
CA PRO A 185 -7.98 -13.91 9.81
C PRO A 185 -7.96 -13.58 11.30
N ASP A 186 -7.09 -14.28 12.07
CA ASP A 186 -6.97 -14.07 13.51
C ASP A 186 -6.42 -12.68 13.87
N ASN A 187 -5.72 -12.03 12.92
CA ASN A 187 -5.20 -10.68 13.14
C ASN A 187 -6.31 -9.61 13.18
N VAL A 188 -7.50 -9.94 12.68
CA VAL A 188 -8.64 -9.02 12.55
C VAL A 188 -9.94 -9.59 13.13
N GLU A 189 -9.87 -10.70 13.89
CA GLU A 189 -11.05 -11.43 14.39
C GLU A 189 -11.99 -10.56 15.26
N ASP A 190 -11.44 -9.56 15.95
CA ASP A 190 -12.18 -8.65 16.84
C ASP A 190 -12.82 -7.45 16.11
N TYR A 191 -12.68 -7.37 14.78
CA TYR A 191 -13.14 -6.22 14.00
C TYR A 191 -14.07 -6.61 12.86
N ASP A 192 -15.08 -5.77 12.63
CA ASP A 192 -15.96 -5.80 11.46
C ASP A 192 -15.55 -4.72 10.47
N PHE A 193 -15.55 -5.08 9.19
CA PHE A 193 -15.35 -4.17 8.07
C PHE A 193 -16.72 -3.91 7.45
N ILE A 194 -17.39 -2.82 7.91
CA ILE A 194 -18.76 -2.51 7.47
C ILE A 194 -18.78 -2.01 6.03
N PRO A 195 -19.97 -2.08 5.35
CA PRO A 195 -20.12 -1.58 4.00
C PRO A 195 -19.64 -0.14 3.84
N TYR A 196 -18.96 0.16 2.76
CA TYR A 196 -18.40 1.50 2.47
C TYR A 196 -19.47 2.60 2.51
N THR A 197 -20.64 2.31 1.95
CA THR A 197 -21.78 3.25 1.90
C THR A 197 -22.25 3.62 3.31
N ASP A 198 -22.30 2.65 4.23
CA ASP A 198 -22.75 2.89 5.60
C ASP A 198 -21.77 3.83 6.31
N ALA A 199 -20.47 3.61 6.16
CA ALA A 199 -19.45 4.49 6.71
C ALA A 199 -19.49 5.90 6.10
N LEU A 200 -19.70 6.01 4.79
CA LEU A 200 -19.83 7.31 4.12
C LEU A 200 -21.05 8.09 4.61
N TYR A 201 -22.22 7.45 4.74
CA TYR A 201 -23.42 8.08 5.28
C TYR A 201 -23.29 8.45 6.78
N GLU A 202 -22.50 7.71 7.56
CA GLU A 202 -22.22 8.01 8.97
C GLU A 202 -21.32 9.25 9.12
N TYR A 203 -20.21 9.33 8.36
CA TYR A 203 -19.15 10.29 8.62
C TYR A 203 -19.14 11.53 7.73
N VAL A 204 -19.60 11.47 6.48
CA VAL A 204 -19.58 12.64 5.59
C VAL A 204 -20.42 13.81 6.10
N PRO A 205 -21.61 13.60 6.72
CA PRO A 205 -22.34 14.71 7.34
C PRO A 205 -21.54 15.41 8.45
N ASN A 206 -20.75 14.68 9.23
CA ASN A 206 -19.90 15.26 10.26
C ASN A 206 -18.77 16.11 9.65
N LEU A 207 -18.08 15.58 8.62
CA LEU A 207 -17.07 16.34 7.87
C LEU A 207 -17.60 17.68 7.36
N LYS A 208 -18.77 17.68 6.74
CA LYS A 208 -19.43 18.90 6.25
C LYS A 208 -19.77 19.87 7.38
N LYS A 209 -20.29 19.35 8.50
CA LYS A 209 -20.62 20.17 9.68
C LYS A 209 -19.37 20.82 10.29
N GLU A 210 -18.22 20.15 10.23
CA GLU A 210 -16.93 20.65 10.67
C GLU A 210 -16.28 21.62 9.65
N GLY A 211 -16.95 21.85 8.52
CA GLY A 211 -16.60 22.86 7.53
C GLY A 211 -15.73 22.34 6.39
N ALA A 212 -15.69 21.04 6.13
CA ALA A 212 -15.03 20.52 4.93
C ALA A 212 -15.79 20.96 3.67
N GLU A 213 -15.05 21.50 2.69
CA GLU A 213 -15.53 22.09 1.45
C GLU A 213 -15.28 21.17 0.24
N LEU A 214 -14.06 20.63 0.11
CA LEU A 214 -13.70 19.61 -0.87
C LEU A 214 -13.62 18.25 -0.19
N LEU A 215 -14.38 17.27 -0.67
CA LEU A 215 -14.41 15.93 -0.08
C LEU A 215 -13.68 14.91 -0.95
N ILE A 216 -12.80 14.13 -0.33
CA ILE A 216 -11.97 13.09 -0.94
C ILE A 216 -12.16 11.79 -0.16
N VAL A 217 -12.39 10.69 -0.85
CA VAL A 217 -12.24 9.32 -0.32
C VAL A 217 -10.85 8.82 -0.67
N VAL A 218 -10.15 8.28 0.30
CA VAL A 218 -8.91 7.53 0.12
C VAL A 218 -9.19 6.11 0.59
N GLY A 219 -9.27 5.17 -0.34
CA GLY A 219 -9.70 3.81 -0.05
C GLY A 219 -8.70 2.76 -0.49
N HIS A 220 -8.75 1.61 0.18
CA HIS A 220 -7.98 0.44 -0.22
C HIS A 220 -8.90 -0.58 -0.88
N PHE A 221 -9.25 -0.34 -2.13
CA PHE A 221 -10.11 -1.18 -2.99
C PHE A 221 -9.92 -0.81 -4.47
N GLY A 222 -10.18 -1.77 -5.36
CA GLY A 222 -9.97 -1.59 -6.80
C GLY A 222 -11.09 -0.88 -7.55
N GLN A 223 -10.89 -0.71 -8.86
CA GLN A 223 -11.77 0.02 -9.77
C GLN A 223 -13.26 -0.37 -9.68
N PRO A 224 -13.68 -1.65 -9.64
CA PRO A 224 -15.10 -1.98 -9.58
C PRO A 224 -15.81 -1.34 -8.39
N THR A 225 -15.17 -1.35 -7.21
CA THR A 225 -15.71 -0.72 -6.01
C THR A 225 -15.73 0.80 -6.13
N MET A 226 -14.70 1.43 -6.71
CA MET A 226 -14.72 2.87 -6.98
C MET A 226 -15.90 3.27 -7.87
N GLU A 227 -16.16 2.53 -8.94
CA GLU A 227 -17.29 2.76 -9.85
C GLU A 227 -18.64 2.60 -9.15
N GLU A 228 -18.80 1.56 -8.31
CA GLU A 228 -20.00 1.32 -7.52
C GLU A 228 -20.28 2.44 -6.51
N LEU A 229 -19.23 3.12 -6.02
CA LEU A 229 -19.36 4.22 -5.07
C LEU A 229 -19.69 5.57 -5.73
N VAL A 230 -19.52 5.74 -7.06
CA VAL A 230 -19.75 7.03 -7.74
C VAL A 230 -21.14 7.62 -7.48
N PRO A 231 -22.26 6.87 -7.53
CA PRO A 231 -23.59 7.43 -7.23
C PRO A 231 -23.69 8.01 -5.83
N VAL A 232 -23.17 7.31 -4.81
CA VAL A 232 -23.16 7.76 -3.42
C VAL A 232 -22.22 8.94 -3.24
N ALA A 233 -21.05 8.93 -3.90
CA ALA A 233 -20.11 10.04 -3.89
C ALA A 233 -20.77 11.33 -4.41
N LYS A 234 -21.50 11.26 -5.52
CA LYS A 234 -22.26 12.40 -6.05
C LYS A 234 -23.32 12.91 -5.07
N GLU A 235 -24.10 12.01 -4.49
CA GLU A 235 -25.12 12.37 -3.50
C GLU A 235 -24.50 13.09 -2.30
N LEU A 236 -23.38 12.58 -1.82
CA LEU A 236 -22.66 13.13 -0.68
C LEU A 236 -21.71 14.28 -1.04
N GLY A 237 -21.56 14.67 -2.31
CA GLY A 237 -20.71 15.77 -2.77
C GLY A 237 -19.22 15.44 -2.67
N ILE A 238 -18.83 14.16 -2.74
CA ILE A 238 -17.45 13.70 -2.83
C ILE A 238 -16.99 13.89 -4.28
N SER A 239 -15.84 14.53 -4.47
CA SER A 239 -15.30 14.87 -5.79
C SER A 239 -14.24 13.90 -6.29
N ILE A 240 -13.56 13.20 -5.38
CA ILE A 240 -12.42 12.34 -5.71
C ILE A 240 -12.51 11.04 -4.88
N ILE A 241 -12.25 9.91 -5.53
CA ILE A 241 -12.07 8.59 -4.93
C ILE A 241 -10.71 8.04 -5.36
N GLY A 242 -9.75 7.98 -4.44
CA GLY A 242 -8.50 7.28 -4.61
C GLY A 242 -8.65 5.82 -4.17
N GLY A 243 -8.16 4.88 -4.97
CA GLY A 243 -8.21 3.43 -4.72
C GLY A 243 -6.82 2.81 -4.54
N GLY A 244 -6.80 1.49 -4.34
CA GLY A 244 -5.63 0.64 -4.19
C GLY A 244 -6.01 -0.83 -4.29
N HIS A 245 -5.21 -1.75 -3.69
CA HIS A 245 -5.49 -3.17 -3.56
C HIS A 245 -5.40 -3.99 -4.86
N SER A 246 -5.90 -3.46 -5.96
CA SER A 246 -5.92 -4.19 -7.23
C SER A 246 -4.61 -4.10 -8.00
N HIS A 247 -3.71 -3.21 -7.61
CA HIS A 247 -2.44 -2.87 -8.29
C HIS A 247 -2.64 -2.43 -9.74
N GLN A 248 -3.84 -2.00 -10.11
CA GLN A 248 -4.16 -1.54 -11.46
C GLN A 248 -3.86 -0.04 -11.61
N ARG A 249 -3.89 0.42 -12.82
CA ARG A 249 -3.79 1.85 -13.15
C ARG A 249 -5.15 2.32 -13.62
N VAL A 250 -5.79 3.13 -12.79
CA VAL A 250 -7.11 3.71 -13.06
C VAL A 250 -6.98 5.23 -13.14
N ASN A 251 -7.52 5.83 -14.19
CA ASN A 251 -7.50 7.28 -14.42
C ASN A 251 -8.77 7.67 -15.17
N GLU A 252 -9.89 7.78 -14.46
CA GLU A 252 -11.19 8.03 -15.05
C GLU A 252 -11.97 9.10 -14.30
N ILE A 253 -12.84 9.85 -14.99
CA ILE A 253 -13.81 10.74 -14.39
C ILE A 253 -15.20 10.24 -14.79
N ILE A 254 -15.96 9.77 -13.81
CA ILE A 254 -17.27 9.19 -14.01
C ILE A 254 -18.31 10.10 -13.35
N ASP A 255 -19.23 10.62 -14.14
CA ASP A 255 -20.29 11.51 -13.66
C ASP A 255 -19.80 12.73 -12.85
N GLY A 256 -18.59 13.21 -13.12
CA GLY A 256 -17.97 14.33 -12.43
C GLY A 256 -17.18 13.96 -11.16
N VAL A 257 -17.14 12.68 -10.78
CA VAL A 257 -16.27 12.16 -9.73
C VAL A 257 -15.00 11.59 -10.35
N ALA A 258 -13.84 12.05 -9.88
CA ALA A 258 -12.55 11.49 -10.27
C ALA A 258 -12.28 10.18 -9.54
N ILE A 259 -11.93 9.12 -10.26
CA ILE A 259 -11.46 7.86 -9.68
C ILE A 259 -10.03 7.59 -10.13
N ILE A 260 -9.14 7.25 -9.19
CA ILE A 260 -7.72 7.07 -9.47
C ILE A 260 -7.11 5.92 -8.66
N GLU A 261 -6.27 5.10 -9.31
CA GLU A 261 -5.39 4.11 -8.70
C GLU A 261 -4.06 4.11 -9.45
N ALA A 262 -2.94 4.24 -8.75
CA ALA A 262 -1.62 4.52 -9.34
C ALA A 262 -0.77 3.27 -9.63
N GLY A 263 -1.37 2.09 -9.63
CA GLY A 263 -0.65 0.84 -9.76
C GLY A 263 -0.12 0.34 -8.42
N ALA A 264 1.18 0.08 -8.32
CA ALA A 264 1.80 -0.39 -7.08
C ALA A 264 3.31 -0.13 -7.05
N ARG A 265 3.93 -0.30 -5.87
CA ARG A 265 5.40 -0.36 -5.70
C ARG A 265 6.11 0.93 -6.15
N MET A 266 5.46 2.07 -5.95
CA MET A 266 5.96 3.39 -6.39
C MET A 266 6.40 3.43 -7.87
N ILE A 267 5.86 2.55 -8.74
CA ILE A 267 6.19 2.55 -10.18
C ILE A 267 5.49 3.71 -10.89
N HIS A 268 4.31 4.10 -10.41
CA HIS A 268 3.56 5.24 -10.93
C HIS A 268 3.07 6.10 -9.75
N TYR A 269 2.67 7.32 -10.06
CA TYR A 269 1.93 8.19 -9.17
C TYR A 269 0.80 8.87 -9.92
N GLY A 270 -0.24 9.22 -9.21
CA GLY A 270 -1.34 10.04 -9.70
C GLY A 270 -1.10 11.52 -9.38
N LYS A 271 -1.45 12.39 -10.30
CA LYS A 271 -1.52 13.83 -10.08
C LYS A 271 -2.94 14.30 -10.34
N ILE A 272 -3.56 14.92 -9.36
CA ILE A 272 -4.90 15.51 -9.47
C ILE A 272 -4.77 17.01 -9.21
N GLU A 273 -5.18 17.81 -10.18
CA GLU A 273 -5.18 19.28 -10.05
C GLU A 273 -6.63 19.76 -9.89
N VAL A 274 -6.88 20.48 -8.81
CA VAL A 274 -8.19 21.06 -8.49
C VAL A 274 -8.08 22.57 -8.53
N LEU A 275 -8.95 23.20 -9.29
CA LEU A 275 -9.26 24.63 -9.20
C LEU A 275 -10.60 24.76 -8.47
N PHE A 276 -10.61 25.41 -7.32
CA PHE A 276 -11.75 25.49 -6.41
C PHE A 276 -12.20 26.92 -6.20
N ASP A 277 -13.50 27.18 -6.23
CA ASP A 277 -14.09 28.47 -5.88
C ASP A 277 -14.36 28.48 -4.37
N THR A 278 -13.56 29.20 -3.59
CA THR A 278 -13.68 29.29 -2.13
C THR A 278 -14.84 30.16 -1.65
N VAL A 279 -15.56 30.83 -2.54
CA VAL A 279 -16.77 31.62 -2.22
C VAL A 279 -18.04 30.81 -2.51
N ALA A 280 -18.03 30.04 -3.59
CA ALA A 280 -19.16 29.20 -3.98
C ALA A 280 -19.06 27.76 -3.44
N ASP A 281 -17.95 27.40 -2.78
CA ASP A 281 -17.64 26.07 -2.27
C ASP A 281 -17.80 24.98 -3.34
N THR A 282 -17.22 25.22 -4.53
CA THR A 282 -17.40 24.33 -5.67
C THR A 282 -16.10 24.11 -6.46
N VAL A 283 -15.95 22.90 -7.00
CA VAL A 283 -14.89 22.58 -7.94
C VAL A 283 -15.19 23.26 -9.28
N ILE A 284 -14.33 24.22 -9.69
CA ILE A 284 -14.40 24.88 -11.00
C ILE A 284 -13.86 23.95 -12.09
N LYS A 285 -12.72 23.29 -11.80
CA LYS A 285 -12.05 22.39 -12.73
C LYS A 285 -11.30 21.31 -11.94
N LEU A 286 -11.39 20.08 -12.41
CA LEU A 286 -10.60 18.94 -11.94
C LEU A 286 -9.97 18.27 -13.15
N THR A 287 -8.66 17.98 -13.05
CA THR A 287 -7.92 17.18 -14.03
C THR A 287 -7.07 16.17 -13.29
N GLN A 288 -6.84 15.01 -13.91
CA GLN A 288 -5.99 13.98 -13.32
C GLN A 288 -5.19 13.26 -14.40
N GLU A 289 -4.01 12.79 -14.03
CA GLU A 289 -3.10 12.04 -14.88
C GLU A 289 -2.30 11.03 -14.07
N LEU A 290 -1.90 9.93 -14.70
CA LEU A 290 -0.96 8.96 -14.14
C LEU A 290 0.41 9.12 -14.78
N TYR A 291 1.44 9.23 -13.97
CA TYR A 291 2.81 9.35 -14.41
C TYR A 291 3.64 8.17 -13.92
N LYS A 292 4.60 7.74 -14.74
CA LYS A 292 5.59 6.77 -14.32
C LYS A 292 6.65 7.45 -13.42
N ASN A 293 7.03 6.80 -12.35
CA ASN A 293 8.18 7.19 -11.55
C ASN A 293 9.48 6.79 -12.28
N GLU A 294 9.94 7.63 -13.19
CA GLU A 294 11.20 7.45 -13.88
C GLU A 294 12.43 7.84 -13.05
N GLY A 295 12.17 8.43 -11.86
CA GLY A 295 13.18 9.04 -11.00
C GLY A 295 13.55 10.45 -11.44
N GLY A 296 13.62 11.38 -10.48
CA GLY A 296 14.28 12.68 -10.60
C GLY A 296 15.67 12.64 -9.97
N THR A 297 16.27 13.78 -9.74
CA THR A 297 17.45 13.89 -8.88
C THR A 297 17.06 13.39 -7.49
N ALA A 298 17.72 12.31 -7.03
CA ALA A 298 17.36 11.69 -5.75
C ALA A 298 17.36 12.71 -4.62
N ASP A 299 16.28 12.71 -3.83
CA ASP A 299 16.22 13.55 -2.64
C ASP A 299 17.24 13.06 -1.61
N PRO A 300 18.18 13.92 -1.15
CA PRO A 300 19.31 13.48 -0.35
C PRO A 300 18.92 13.04 1.06
N GLU A 301 17.85 13.55 1.64
CA GLU A 301 17.35 13.13 2.96
C GLU A 301 16.77 11.72 2.87
N ILE A 302 15.88 11.49 1.93
CA ILE A 302 15.23 10.19 1.72
C ILE A 302 16.28 9.14 1.29
N GLU A 303 17.22 9.50 0.41
CA GLU A 303 18.33 8.64 0.01
C GLU A 303 19.17 8.21 1.22
N SER A 304 19.44 9.13 2.15
CA SER A 304 20.18 8.84 3.38
C SER A 304 19.43 7.88 4.31
N ILE A 305 18.10 8.04 4.45
CA ILE A 305 17.24 7.16 5.25
C ILE A 305 17.23 5.75 4.64
N VAL A 306 17.03 5.64 3.33
CA VAL A 306 17.04 4.34 2.63
C VAL A 306 18.41 3.65 2.77
N ALA A 307 19.51 4.39 2.60
CA ALA A 307 20.86 3.84 2.76
C ALA A 307 21.15 3.35 4.19
N TYR A 308 20.65 4.07 5.20
CA TYR A 308 20.75 3.65 6.61
C TYR A 308 20.05 2.30 6.84
N TRP A 309 18.81 2.16 6.39
CA TRP A 309 18.06 0.93 6.55
C TRP A 309 18.65 -0.21 5.72
N ARG A 310 19.12 0.06 4.50
CA ARG A 310 19.86 -0.91 3.68
C ARG A 310 21.07 -1.46 4.45
N SER A 311 21.87 -0.60 5.02
CA SER A 311 23.04 -1.01 5.81
C SER A 311 22.70 -1.91 7.02
N LYS A 312 21.54 -1.66 7.68
CA LYS A 312 21.05 -2.53 8.76
C LYS A 312 20.61 -3.91 8.26
N VAL A 313 19.88 -3.96 7.15
CA VAL A 313 19.38 -5.20 6.56
C VAL A 313 20.51 -6.04 5.99
N ASP A 314 21.46 -5.43 5.29
CA ASP A 314 22.67 -6.10 4.75
C ASP A 314 23.44 -6.83 5.84
N SER A 315 23.62 -6.23 6.99
CA SER A 315 24.32 -6.87 8.10
C SER A 315 23.68 -8.18 8.60
N SER A 316 22.38 -8.33 8.35
CA SER A 316 21.57 -9.47 8.83
C SER A 316 21.24 -10.46 7.72
N LEU A 317 21.04 -10.02 6.49
CA LEU A 317 20.43 -10.78 5.41
C LEU A 317 21.33 -10.97 4.17
N SER A 318 22.51 -10.37 4.11
CA SER A 318 23.46 -10.50 2.99
C SER A 318 24.14 -11.88 2.89
N GLN A 319 23.78 -12.83 3.76
CA GLN A 319 24.32 -14.18 3.66
C GLN A 319 23.94 -14.81 2.32
N VAL A 320 24.95 -15.07 1.49
CA VAL A 320 24.78 -15.83 0.24
C VAL A 320 24.46 -17.28 0.58
N ILE A 321 23.35 -17.77 0.01
CA ILE A 321 22.83 -19.14 0.20
C ILE A 321 22.87 -19.97 -1.07
N GLY A 322 23.09 -19.35 -2.22
CA GLY A 322 23.15 -20.03 -3.51
C GLY A 322 23.52 -19.10 -4.67
N TYR A 323 23.42 -19.62 -5.89
CA TYR A 323 23.72 -18.89 -7.13
C TYR A 323 22.81 -19.36 -8.27
N VAL A 324 22.32 -18.43 -9.09
CA VAL A 324 21.48 -18.71 -10.26
C VAL A 324 21.96 -17.96 -11.50
N ASN A 325 21.93 -18.59 -12.67
CA ASN A 325 22.43 -18.00 -13.94
C ASN A 325 21.34 -17.28 -14.75
N ARG A 326 20.07 -17.39 -14.35
CA ARG A 326 18.93 -16.69 -14.98
C ARG A 326 18.01 -16.11 -13.92
N ASP A 327 17.19 -15.15 -14.29
CA ASP A 327 16.10 -14.69 -13.42
C ASP A 327 15.09 -15.82 -13.22
N ILE A 328 14.65 -16.01 -11.97
CA ILE A 328 13.50 -16.85 -11.63
C ILE A 328 12.31 -15.91 -11.42
N ASN A 329 11.46 -15.79 -12.44
CA ASN A 329 10.34 -14.87 -12.39
C ASN A 329 9.31 -15.30 -11.33
N GLN A 330 8.77 -14.34 -10.60
CA GLN A 330 7.74 -14.51 -9.56
C GLN A 330 6.59 -15.43 -10.00
N SER A 331 6.14 -15.33 -11.25
CA SER A 331 5.00 -16.08 -11.79
C SER A 331 5.39 -17.33 -12.58
N SER A 332 6.68 -17.69 -12.63
CA SER A 332 7.15 -18.86 -13.36
C SER A 332 6.81 -20.19 -12.68
N ASP A 333 6.70 -21.25 -13.47
CA ASP A 333 6.53 -22.59 -12.90
C ASP A 333 7.78 -23.04 -12.12
N ALA A 334 8.99 -22.60 -12.54
CA ALA A 334 10.22 -22.84 -11.77
C ALA A 334 10.15 -22.29 -10.34
N MET A 335 9.67 -21.05 -10.15
CA MET A 335 9.51 -20.46 -8.82
C MET A 335 8.50 -21.24 -7.97
N ARG A 336 7.36 -21.57 -8.56
CA ARG A 336 6.28 -22.31 -7.90
C ARG A 336 6.72 -23.69 -7.48
N ASN A 337 7.36 -24.41 -8.41
CA ASN A 337 7.82 -25.78 -8.16
C ASN A 337 8.94 -25.80 -7.12
N MET A 338 9.90 -24.85 -7.19
CA MET A 338 10.96 -24.72 -6.20
C MET A 338 10.41 -24.58 -4.79
N ILE A 339 9.42 -23.71 -4.57
CA ILE A 339 8.81 -23.50 -3.26
C ILE A 339 8.08 -24.78 -2.81
N MET A 340 7.24 -25.32 -3.66
CA MET A 340 6.41 -26.48 -3.30
C MET A 340 7.22 -27.75 -3.07
N ASP A 341 8.24 -28.00 -3.87
CA ASP A 341 9.07 -29.21 -3.73
C ASP A 341 10.02 -29.10 -2.53
N SER A 342 10.54 -27.92 -2.22
CA SER A 342 11.36 -27.72 -1.02
C SER A 342 10.61 -28.05 0.28
N TRP A 343 9.29 -27.81 0.32
CA TRP A 343 8.48 -28.21 1.47
C TRP A 343 8.42 -29.73 1.62
N LEU A 344 8.22 -30.45 0.50
CA LEU A 344 8.20 -31.93 0.51
C LEU A 344 9.58 -32.53 0.82
N GLU A 345 10.66 -31.86 0.46
CA GLU A 345 12.02 -32.28 0.84
C GLU A 345 12.22 -32.20 2.36
N MET A 346 11.72 -31.14 3.00
CA MET A 346 11.80 -30.98 4.47
C MET A 346 10.82 -31.90 5.21
N PHE A 347 9.67 -32.19 4.62
CA PHE A 347 8.62 -33.02 5.20
C PHE A 347 8.38 -34.28 4.35
N PRO A 348 9.30 -35.28 4.39
CA PRO A 348 9.25 -36.43 3.50
C PRO A 348 8.08 -37.40 3.80
N SER A 349 7.35 -37.22 4.90
CA SER A 349 6.11 -37.91 5.21
C SER A 349 4.89 -37.38 4.47
N ALA A 350 5.01 -36.17 3.90
CA ALA A 350 3.92 -35.53 3.17
C ALA A 350 3.91 -35.99 1.70
N ASP A 351 2.72 -36.17 1.16
CA ASP A 351 2.49 -36.56 -0.23
C ASP A 351 2.40 -35.35 -1.16
N VAL A 352 1.78 -34.28 -0.69
CA VAL A 352 1.44 -33.09 -1.49
C VAL A 352 1.68 -31.82 -0.67
N SER A 353 2.16 -30.76 -1.34
CA SER A 353 2.21 -29.40 -0.78
C SER A 353 1.32 -28.46 -1.58
N MET A 354 0.66 -27.50 -0.90
CA MET A 354 -0.25 -26.54 -1.53
C MET A 354 -0.11 -25.15 -0.93
N THR A 355 -0.08 -24.10 -1.80
CA THR A 355 -0.18 -22.70 -1.37
C THR A 355 -0.84 -21.84 -2.44
N ASN A 356 -1.17 -20.59 -2.10
CA ASN A 356 -1.69 -19.60 -3.04
C ASN A 356 -0.56 -18.86 -3.78
N SER A 357 -0.83 -18.43 -5.00
CA SER A 357 0.14 -17.65 -5.80
C SER A 357 0.40 -16.25 -5.23
N GLY A 358 -0.56 -15.67 -4.50
CA GLY A 358 -0.43 -14.34 -3.89
C GLY A 358 0.63 -14.29 -2.79
N GLY A 359 1.03 -15.43 -2.23
CA GLY A 359 2.12 -15.53 -1.26
C GLY A 359 3.51 -15.29 -1.83
N ILE A 360 3.69 -15.35 -3.17
CA ILE A 360 4.96 -15.12 -3.86
C ILE A 360 5.01 -13.68 -4.35
N ARG A 361 5.89 -12.84 -3.78
CA ARG A 361 5.83 -11.38 -3.96
C ARG A 361 6.94 -10.80 -4.84
N GLN A 362 8.04 -11.53 -5.06
CA GLN A 362 9.22 -11.04 -5.78
C GLN A 362 9.83 -12.12 -6.67
N SER A 363 10.57 -11.71 -7.71
CA SER A 363 11.43 -12.57 -8.52
C SER A 363 12.81 -12.67 -7.86
N ILE A 364 13.54 -13.77 -8.11
CA ILE A 364 14.96 -13.89 -7.80
C ILE A 364 15.73 -13.48 -9.07
N LEU A 365 16.62 -12.50 -8.93
CA LEU A 365 17.43 -12.03 -10.05
C LEU A 365 18.66 -12.94 -10.26
N LYS A 366 19.18 -12.95 -11.46
CA LYS A 366 20.43 -13.63 -11.82
C LYS A 366 21.59 -13.14 -10.92
N GLY A 367 22.35 -14.07 -10.36
CA GLY A 367 23.50 -13.79 -9.52
C GLY A 367 23.53 -14.63 -8.25
N GLU A 368 24.15 -14.09 -7.21
CA GLU A 368 24.11 -14.66 -5.87
C GLU A 368 22.69 -14.58 -5.31
N ILE A 369 22.27 -15.63 -4.63
CA ILE A 369 21.00 -15.68 -3.92
C ILE A 369 21.30 -15.51 -2.43
N THR A 370 20.66 -14.55 -1.79
CA THR A 370 20.83 -14.21 -0.38
C THR A 370 19.61 -14.59 0.45
N LEU A 371 19.71 -14.50 1.77
CA LEU A 371 18.54 -14.62 2.65
C LEU A 371 17.49 -13.54 2.36
N GLU A 372 17.97 -12.35 1.99
CA GLU A 372 17.12 -11.22 1.61
C GLU A 372 16.19 -11.56 0.45
N ASP A 373 16.73 -12.21 -0.61
CA ASP A 373 15.93 -12.59 -1.76
C ASP A 373 14.76 -13.50 -1.37
N ILE A 374 15.00 -14.48 -0.49
CA ILE A 374 13.93 -15.40 -0.07
C ILE A 374 12.90 -14.71 0.82
N ILE A 375 13.31 -13.76 1.67
CA ILE A 375 12.37 -12.94 2.43
C ILE A 375 11.52 -12.07 1.51
N GLY A 376 12.11 -11.49 0.46
CA GLY A 376 11.37 -10.73 -0.54
C GLY A 376 10.41 -11.61 -1.38
N VAL A 377 10.79 -12.85 -1.69
CA VAL A 377 9.93 -13.83 -2.38
C VAL A 377 8.74 -14.23 -1.50
N LEU A 378 8.98 -14.55 -0.23
CA LEU A 378 8.01 -15.07 0.73
C LEU A 378 7.97 -14.17 1.99
N PRO A 379 7.39 -12.96 1.93
CA PRO A 379 7.56 -11.96 2.99
C PRO A 379 6.70 -12.19 4.24
N PHE A 380 5.64 -13.00 4.16
CA PHE A 380 4.68 -13.17 5.25
C PHE A 380 5.23 -14.05 6.40
N GLU A 381 4.68 -13.88 7.60
CA GLU A 381 5.05 -14.68 8.77
C GLU A 381 4.22 -15.97 8.89
N ASN A 382 3.98 -16.66 7.76
CA ASN A 382 3.22 -17.90 7.74
C ASN A 382 4.06 -19.12 8.20
N ASN A 383 3.39 -20.08 8.83
CA ASN A 383 3.95 -21.38 9.18
C ASN A 383 3.31 -22.50 8.37
N ILE A 384 4.05 -23.58 8.17
CA ILE A 384 3.54 -24.80 7.52
C ILE A 384 2.62 -25.53 8.49
N VAL A 385 1.51 -26.04 7.94
CA VAL A 385 0.50 -26.85 8.61
C VAL A 385 0.36 -28.16 7.84
N GLU A 386 0.32 -29.29 8.55
CA GLU A 386 0.08 -30.62 7.99
C GLU A 386 -1.38 -30.99 8.17
N LEU A 387 -2.00 -31.54 7.12
CA LEU A 387 -3.39 -31.95 7.05
C LEU A 387 -3.48 -33.42 6.55
N ASP A 388 -4.43 -34.18 7.04
CA ASP A 388 -4.80 -35.47 6.49
C ASP A 388 -6.08 -35.32 5.66
N LEU A 389 -5.98 -35.43 4.35
CA LEU A 389 -7.10 -35.29 3.42
C LEU A 389 -7.36 -36.60 2.69
N THR A 390 -8.64 -36.96 2.49
CA THR A 390 -8.99 -38.01 1.53
C THR A 390 -8.65 -37.58 0.11
N GLY A 391 -8.45 -38.52 -0.82
CA GLY A 391 -8.16 -38.17 -2.21
C GLY A 391 -9.25 -37.34 -2.88
N SER A 392 -10.52 -37.51 -2.47
CA SER A 392 -11.64 -36.68 -2.93
C SER A 392 -11.49 -35.23 -2.47
N GLU A 393 -11.13 -35.00 -1.21
CA GLU A 393 -10.89 -33.67 -0.63
C GLU A 393 -9.64 -33.02 -1.20
N LEU A 394 -8.55 -33.78 -1.38
CA LEU A 394 -7.34 -33.35 -2.05
C LEU A 394 -7.63 -32.84 -3.46
N ILE A 395 -8.42 -33.57 -4.25
CA ILE A 395 -8.82 -33.16 -5.62
C ILE A 395 -9.64 -31.90 -5.61
N ASP A 396 -10.54 -31.72 -4.66
CA ASP A 396 -11.33 -30.48 -4.51
C ASP A 396 -10.42 -29.28 -4.20
N CYS A 397 -9.42 -29.47 -3.32
CA CYS A 397 -8.45 -28.43 -2.96
C CYS A 397 -7.52 -28.05 -4.13
N MET A 398 -6.98 -29.01 -4.89
CA MET A 398 -5.92 -28.78 -5.90
C MET A 398 -6.27 -27.72 -6.95
N GLY A 399 -7.55 -27.56 -7.30
CA GLY A 399 -7.97 -26.75 -8.44
C GLY A 399 -7.53 -25.27 -8.39
N ARG A 400 -7.39 -24.72 -7.19
CA ARG A 400 -7.16 -23.27 -6.96
C ARG A 400 -5.73 -22.92 -6.56
N TYR A 401 -4.94 -23.89 -6.10
CA TYR A 401 -3.65 -23.65 -5.44
C TYR A 401 -2.47 -24.09 -6.29
N LEU A 402 -1.28 -23.56 -5.99
CA LEU A 402 -0.01 -24.09 -6.43
C LEU A 402 0.19 -25.45 -5.72
N VAL A 403 0.81 -26.42 -6.40
CA VAL A 403 0.97 -27.77 -5.86
C VAL A 403 2.38 -28.29 -6.07
N GLY A 404 2.89 -29.02 -5.07
CA GLY A 404 4.02 -29.94 -5.15
C GLY A 404 3.57 -31.38 -4.95
N GLY A 405 4.41 -32.35 -5.30
CA GLY A 405 4.06 -33.78 -5.22
C GLY A 405 3.07 -34.26 -6.29
N ILE A 406 2.65 -33.39 -7.20
CA ILE A 406 1.69 -33.65 -8.27
C ILE A 406 2.40 -33.56 -9.61
N ALA A 407 2.29 -34.56 -10.46
CA ALA A 407 2.79 -34.52 -11.84
C ALA A 407 1.86 -33.74 -12.76
N ASN A 408 0.54 -33.93 -12.61
CA ASN A 408 -0.49 -33.26 -13.39
C ASN A 408 -1.82 -33.23 -12.63
N LYS A 409 -2.37 -32.03 -12.43
CA LYS A 409 -3.66 -31.86 -11.72
C LYS A 409 -4.84 -32.41 -12.49
N THR A 410 -4.85 -32.21 -13.83
CA THR A 410 -5.95 -32.64 -14.71
C THR A 410 -6.09 -34.16 -14.69
N ASP A 411 -4.96 -34.86 -14.78
CA ASP A 411 -4.89 -36.33 -14.79
C ASP A 411 -4.93 -36.93 -13.37
N ARG A 412 -4.85 -36.06 -12.33
CA ARG A 412 -4.85 -36.46 -10.91
C ARG A 412 -3.72 -37.41 -10.56
N LEU A 413 -2.53 -37.18 -11.09
CA LEU A 413 -1.35 -37.98 -10.91
C LEU A 413 -0.41 -37.36 -9.88
N LEU A 414 0.01 -38.17 -8.89
CA LEU A 414 1.14 -37.84 -8.04
C LEU A 414 2.44 -37.76 -8.85
N SER A 415 3.50 -37.18 -8.29
CA SER A 415 4.81 -37.07 -8.95
C SER A 415 5.46 -38.37 -9.36
N ASP A 416 5.13 -39.46 -8.67
CA ASP A 416 5.57 -40.83 -8.99
C ASP A 416 4.74 -41.52 -10.08
N GLY A 417 3.71 -40.84 -10.62
CA GLY A 417 2.79 -41.35 -11.63
C GLY A 417 1.60 -42.16 -11.06
N THR A 418 1.47 -42.26 -9.74
CA THR A 418 0.33 -42.94 -9.09
C THR A 418 -0.91 -42.06 -9.21
N LEU A 419 -2.07 -42.71 -9.51
CA LEU A 419 -3.36 -42.03 -9.53
C LEU A 419 -3.83 -41.71 -8.12
N ILE A 420 -4.34 -40.51 -7.87
CA ILE A 420 -4.96 -40.18 -6.59
C ILE A 420 -6.26 -40.96 -6.43
N HIS A 421 -6.29 -41.83 -5.41
CA HIS A 421 -7.46 -42.63 -5.06
C HIS A 421 -8.43 -41.85 -4.17
N PRO A 422 -9.71 -41.72 -4.52
CA PRO A 422 -10.68 -40.90 -3.77
C PRO A 422 -10.78 -41.26 -2.26
N ASP A 423 -10.66 -42.51 -1.92
CA ASP A 423 -10.87 -43.02 -0.56
C ASP A 423 -9.55 -43.23 0.23
N SER A 424 -8.40 -42.94 -0.38
CA SER A 424 -7.10 -43.00 0.32
C SER A 424 -6.84 -41.71 1.04
N THR A 425 -6.11 -41.75 2.16
CA THR A 425 -5.66 -40.55 2.90
C THR A 425 -4.30 -40.13 2.40
N TYR A 426 -4.11 -38.82 2.24
CA TYR A 426 -2.89 -38.16 1.82
C TYR A 426 -2.50 -37.10 2.85
N ARG A 427 -1.22 -37.09 3.22
CA ARG A 427 -0.65 -36.05 4.06
C ARG A 427 -0.33 -34.83 3.20
N VAL A 428 -0.94 -33.70 3.53
CA VAL A 428 -0.89 -32.44 2.73
C VAL A 428 -0.29 -31.31 3.54
N LEU A 429 0.69 -30.61 2.97
CA LEU A 429 1.25 -29.39 3.53
C LEU A 429 0.50 -28.18 2.99
N THR A 430 0.17 -27.24 3.85
CA THR A 430 -0.32 -25.90 3.48
C THR A 430 0.23 -24.86 4.45
N ILE A 431 -0.26 -23.63 4.40
CA ILE A 431 0.10 -22.57 5.35
C ILE A 431 -1.07 -22.25 6.28
N ASP A 432 -0.75 -21.84 7.50
CA ASP A 432 -1.70 -21.47 8.55
C ASP A 432 -2.70 -20.39 8.06
N TYR A 433 -2.26 -19.42 7.27
CA TYR A 433 -3.13 -18.46 6.62
C TYR A 433 -4.23 -19.09 5.76
N LEU A 434 -3.90 -20.06 4.90
CA LEU A 434 -4.90 -20.74 4.06
C LEU A 434 -5.81 -21.65 4.88
N TYR A 435 -5.28 -22.30 5.91
CA TYR A 435 -6.07 -23.13 6.79
C TYR A 435 -7.09 -22.33 7.60
N SER A 436 -6.71 -21.19 8.15
CA SER A 436 -7.59 -20.36 8.99
C SER A 436 -8.70 -19.64 8.22
N ARG A 437 -8.59 -19.50 6.90
CA ARG A 437 -9.60 -18.85 6.07
C ARG A 437 -10.85 -19.70 5.89
N LYS A 438 -12.02 -19.11 6.21
CA LYS A 438 -13.33 -19.79 6.09
C LYS A 438 -13.81 -20.00 4.65
N ASP A 439 -13.26 -19.26 3.69
CA ASP A 439 -13.58 -19.37 2.26
C ASP A 439 -12.71 -20.39 1.53
N THR A 440 -11.75 -21.02 2.21
CA THR A 440 -10.96 -22.14 1.69
C THR A 440 -11.57 -23.48 2.13
N PRO A 441 -11.31 -24.59 1.42
CA PRO A 441 -11.83 -25.89 1.81
C PRO A 441 -11.08 -26.52 2.99
N PHE A 442 -9.83 -26.13 3.26
CA PHE A 442 -8.94 -26.85 4.20
C PHE A 442 -9.53 -27.04 5.59
N HIS A 443 -10.06 -25.98 6.22
CA HIS A 443 -10.64 -26.05 7.56
C HIS A 443 -11.93 -26.89 7.65
N LYS A 444 -12.52 -27.29 6.51
CA LYS A 444 -13.73 -28.14 6.48
C LYS A 444 -13.40 -29.62 6.55
N TYR A 445 -12.21 -29.99 6.06
CA TYR A 445 -11.85 -31.39 5.81
C TYR A 445 -11.02 -31.99 6.94
N ASP A 446 -10.08 -31.25 7.50
CA ASP A 446 -9.34 -31.66 8.68
C ASP A 446 -9.57 -30.65 9.81
N LEU A 447 -10.15 -31.12 10.91
CA LEU A 447 -10.49 -30.30 12.09
C LEU A 447 -9.41 -30.36 13.19
N ASP A 448 -8.35 -31.15 13.00
CA ASP A 448 -7.25 -31.32 13.97
C ASP A 448 -5.89 -31.29 13.28
N PRO A 449 -5.55 -30.15 12.63
CA PRO A 449 -4.33 -30.02 11.86
C PRO A 449 -3.09 -29.99 12.75
N GLU A 450 -1.97 -30.42 12.21
CA GLU A 450 -0.68 -30.36 12.91
C GLU A 450 0.09 -29.10 12.55
N TYR A 451 0.21 -28.15 13.51
CA TYR A 451 0.99 -26.93 13.35
C TYR A 451 2.47 -27.19 13.58
N THR A 452 3.29 -27.07 12.54
CA THR A 452 4.71 -27.43 12.60
C THR A 452 5.62 -26.41 13.27
N SER A 453 5.17 -25.15 13.44
CA SER A 453 6.00 -24.00 13.84
C SER A 453 7.19 -23.73 12.92
N VAL A 454 7.22 -24.30 11.72
CA VAL A 454 8.24 -24.08 10.69
C VAL A 454 7.76 -22.98 9.75
N SER A 455 8.52 -21.89 9.67
CA SER A 455 8.21 -20.84 8.69
C SER A 455 8.23 -21.38 7.27
N TYR A 456 7.23 -21.04 6.49
CA TYR A 456 7.04 -21.52 5.11
C TYR A 456 8.21 -21.19 4.15
N ARG A 457 9.08 -20.22 4.52
CA ARG A 457 10.30 -19.86 3.79
C ARG A 457 11.51 -20.72 4.17
N GLN A 458 11.50 -21.32 5.36
CA GLN A 458 12.65 -22.07 5.86
C GLN A 458 13.04 -23.26 4.98
N PRO A 459 12.09 -24.09 4.47
CA PRO A 459 12.43 -25.18 3.56
C PRO A 459 13.12 -24.71 2.27
N VAL A 460 12.70 -23.58 1.71
CA VAL A 460 13.32 -23.01 0.51
C VAL A 460 14.78 -22.62 0.78
N ILE A 461 15.03 -21.97 1.92
CA ILE A 461 16.37 -21.59 2.35
C ILE A 461 17.27 -22.81 2.52
N ASP A 462 16.78 -23.82 3.23
CA ASP A 462 17.56 -25.03 3.53
C ASP A 462 17.82 -25.84 2.28
N TRP A 463 16.82 -25.96 1.40
CA TRP A 463 16.99 -26.64 0.12
C TRP A 463 18.04 -25.98 -0.75
N ILE A 464 17.99 -24.65 -0.97
CA ILE A 464 18.99 -23.92 -1.75
C ILE A 464 20.40 -24.12 -1.14
N LYS A 465 20.53 -23.99 0.20
CA LYS A 465 21.80 -24.22 0.91
C LYS A 465 22.34 -25.64 0.71
N SER A 466 21.47 -26.64 0.73
CA SER A 466 21.86 -28.07 0.60
C SER A 466 22.50 -28.36 -0.76
N LEU A 467 22.10 -27.66 -1.81
CA LEU A 467 22.59 -27.85 -3.17
C LEU A 467 23.99 -27.30 -3.39
N ASN A 468 24.50 -26.45 -2.48
CA ASN A 468 25.83 -25.78 -2.58
C ASN A 468 26.08 -25.19 -3.99
N THR A 469 25.10 -24.45 -4.50
CA THR A 469 25.14 -23.88 -5.85
C THR A 469 26.21 -22.79 -5.98
N THR A 470 26.83 -22.72 -7.16
CA THR A 470 27.92 -21.78 -7.52
C THR A 470 27.75 -21.34 -8.97
N VAL A 471 28.61 -20.44 -9.46
CA VAL A 471 28.67 -20.05 -10.88
C VAL A 471 28.80 -21.26 -11.80
N ASP A 472 29.61 -22.27 -11.41
CA ASP A 472 29.83 -23.48 -12.20
C ASP A 472 28.77 -24.55 -11.99
N ASN A 473 28.02 -24.50 -10.89
CA ASN A 473 26.93 -25.41 -10.55
C ASN A 473 25.70 -24.59 -10.10
N PRO A 474 25.05 -23.84 -11.01
CA PRO A 474 23.97 -22.94 -10.66
C PRO A 474 22.68 -23.67 -10.32
N LEU A 475 21.79 -22.99 -9.57
CA LEU A 475 20.48 -23.48 -9.17
C LEU A 475 19.60 -23.89 -10.36
N ASP A 476 19.84 -23.28 -11.55
CA ASP A 476 19.13 -23.60 -12.81
C ASP A 476 19.06 -25.10 -13.11
N GLN A 477 20.09 -25.85 -12.74
CA GLN A 477 20.19 -27.30 -13.02
C GLN A 477 19.22 -28.13 -12.17
N TYR A 478 18.69 -27.56 -11.10
CA TYR A 478 17.82 -28.23 -10.13
C TYR A 478 16.37 -27.76 -10.22
N LEU A 479 16.10 -26.73 -11.07
CA LEU A 479 14.75 -26.17 -11.22
C LEU A 479 13.91 -27.02 -12.18
N ASP A 480 12.65 -27.23 -11.80
CA ASP A 480 11.63 -27.83 -12.67
C ASP A 480 10.75 -26.74 -13.27
N ASP A 481 10.88 -26.51 -14.58
CA ASP A 481 10.11 -25.53 -15.35
C ASP A 481 8.77 -26.10 -15.87
N LYS A 482 8.42 -27.35 -15.54
CA LYS A 482 7.20 -27.98 -16.06
C LYS A 482 5.97 -27.46 -15.35
N SER A 483 4.95 -27.12 -16.15
CA SER A 483 3.64 -26.79 -15.60
C SER A 483 2.96 -28.06 -15.05
N ARG A 484 2.43 -27.95 -13.83
CA ARG A 484 1.65 -28.99 -13.14
C ARG A 484 0.13 -28.76 -13.22
N ARG A 485 -0.31 -27.94 -14.18
CA ARG A 485 -1.72 -27.54 -14.38
C ARG A 485 -2.59 -28.65 -14.96
#